data_daf5d50f0e014b2d7d7fe2be6c0062d7
#
_entry.id   daf5d50f0e014b2d7d7fe2be6c0062d7
#
_cell.length_a   1.000
_cell.length_b   1.000
_cell.length_c   1.000
_cell.angle_alpha   90.00
_cell.angle_beta   90.00
_cell.angle_gamma   90.00
#
_symmetry.space_group_name_H-M   'P 1'
#
loop_
_entity.id
_entity.type
_entity.pdbx_description
1 polymer ?
#
loop_
_entity_poly.entity_id
_entity_poly.type
_entity_poly.pdbx_seq_one_letter_code
_entity_poly.pdbx_strand_id
1 'polypeptide(L)'
;MLNPKLKEQNMQRLAVYREGLKAMPQIHNLFFELTLRCNERCLHCGSSCGDVPSDEMTTEQWCGIIDQLKEDLGTEGSMLCITGGEPLLRTDFFEIMGHANELGFNWGMTSNGTLITEEVAQKLRDCGMKTISISLDGMQETHDAFRRTPGGWERGLQGVKNLVKVGGFQSIQVTTVVTHQNIVELDALFDVLKDIDIDSWRVINMDPIGRAKEHPELLLTKEDYKTLFEYIRNKRIAGEPVCYGCSHYLGMEYEREVRDWYFLCTAGLYTASIMVNGDITACLDIERRPEFIQGNVLNEHFKDVWENKFQIFRKDLSLENEKCRNCKEAKYCHGDAYHTWDFDNNCPQVCFKDVLFD
;
A
#
# COMPACT_ATOMS: atom_id res chain seq x y z
N MET A 1 17.20 18.96 -6.95
CA MET A 1 15.86 19.57 -6.68
C MET A 1 15.23 20.00 -8.00
N LEU A 2 13.95 19.68 -8.20
CA LEU A 2 13.20 20.09 -9.40
C LEU A 2 12.88 21.60 -9.34
N ASN A 3 12.85 22.24 -10.51
CA ASN A 3 12.49 23.65 -10.63
C ASN A 3 11.05 23.87 -10.08
N PRO A 4 10.80 24.82 -9.15
CA PRO A 4 9.49 25.06 -8.57
C PRO A 4 8.36 25.31 -9.58
N LYS A 5 8.65 26.05 -10.68
CA LYS A 5 7.67 26.26 -11.77
C LYS A 5 7.29 24.97 -12.47
N LEU A 6 8.26 24.06 -12.66
CA LEU A 6 8.00 22.76 -13.27
C LEU A 6 7.18 21.87 -12.33
N LYS A 7 7.46 21.88 -11.02
CA LYS A 7 6.63 21.20 -10.02
C LYS A 7 5.18 21.69 -10.10
N GLU A 8 4.96 22.99 -10.08
CA GLU A 8 3.63 23.58 -10.14
C GLU A 8 2.89 23.20 -11.45
N GLN A 9 3.56 23.27 -12.59
CA GLN A 9 2.97 22.84 -13.87
C GLN A 9 2.58 21.36 -13.86
N ASN A 10 3.41 20.49 -13.30
CA ASN A 10 3.12 19.06 -13.20
C ASN A 10 1.95 18.79 -12.25
N MET A 11 1.86 19.49 -11.13
CA MET A 11 0.73 19.39 -10.21
C MET A 11 -0.59 19.86 -10.87
N GLN A 12 -0.55 20.94 -11.67
CA GLN A 12 -1.71 21.38 -12.44
C GLN A 12 -2.16 20.34 -13.46
N ARG A 13 -1.20 19.72 -14.18
CA ARG A 13 -1.50 18.61 -15.10
C ARG A 13 -2.12 17.42 -14.38
N LEU A 14 -1.59 17.07 -13.21
CA LEU A 14 -2.12 15.98 -12.39
C LEU A 14 -3.55 16.28 -11.92
N ALA A 15 -3.85 17.52 -11.53
CA ALA A 15 -5.20 17.92 -11.15
C ALA A 15 -6.19 17.74 -12.33
N VAL A 16 -5.81 18.13 -13.55
CA VAL A 16 -6.62 17.88 -14.76
C VAL A 16 -6.78 16.38 -15.02
N TYR A 17 -5.71 15.61 -14.89
CA TYR A 17 -5.73 14.15 -15.06
C TYR A 17 -6.66 13.48 -14.05
N ARG A 18 -6.64 13.93 -12.79
CA ARG A 18 -7.53 13.44 -11.72
C ARG A 18 -9.02 13.65 -12.09
N GLU A 19 -9.37 14.82 -12.59
CA GLU A 19 -10.75 15.08 -13.03
C GLU A 19 -11.15 14.18 -14.22
N GLY A 20 -10.22 13.90 -15.12
CA GLY A 20 -10.43 12.91 -16.19
C GLY A 20 -10.69 11.51 -15.65
N LEU A 21 -9.93 11.09 -14.65
CA LEU A 21 -10.11 9.78 -13.98
C LEU A 21 -11.45 9.69 -13.21
N LYS A 22 -11.94 10.78 -12.63
CA LYS A 22 -13.27 10.80 -12.00
C LYS A 22 -14.39 10.55 -13.02
N ALA A 23 -14.24 11.10 -14.21
CA ALA A 23 -15.22 10.96 -15.30
C ALA A 23 -15.14 9.58 -15.98
N MET A 24 -13.92 9.03 -16.12
CA MET A 24 -13.67 7.72 -16.72
C MET A 24 -12.65 6.95 -15.87
N PRO A 25 -13.08 6.36 -14.75
CA PRO A 25 -12.20 5.61 -13.86
C PRO A 25 -11.69 4.34 -14.56
N GLN A 26 -10.41 4.03 -14.37
CA GLN A 26 -9.74 2.87 -14.97
C GLN A 26 -9.09 2.03 -13.88
N ILE A 27 -9.21 0.71 -13.97
CA ILE A 27 -8.52 -0.19 -13.02
C ILE A 27 -7.10 -0.41 -13.49
N HIS A 28 -6.13 -0.01 -12.64
CA HIS A 28 -4.72 -0.35 -12.80
C HIS A 28 -4.23 -1.27 -11.70
N ASN A 29 -4.72 -1.08 -10.47
CA ASN A 29 -4.36 -1.91 -9.32
C ASN A 29 -5.63 -2.48 -8.69
N LEU A 30 -5.75 -3.80 -8.71
CA LEU A 30 -6.84 -4.51 -8.04
C LEU A 30 -6.26 -5.33 -6.91
N PHE A 31 -6.54 -4.91 -5.68
CA PHE A 31 -6.07 -5.61 -4.49
C PHE A 31 -6.96 -6.81 -4.15
N PHE A 32 -6.34 -7.94 -3.89
CA PHE A 32 -6.98 -9.15 -3.37
C PHE A 32 -6.52 -9.38 -1.94
N GLU A 33 -7.44 -9.26 -0.99
CA GLU A 33 -7.22 -9.68 0.38
C GLU A 33 -7.55 -11.18 0.48
N LEU A 34 -6.58 -12.04 0.17
CA LEU A 34 -6.83 -13.48 0.06
C LEU A 34 -7.17 -14.15 1.39
N THR A 35 -6.64 -13.62 2.51
CA THR A 35 -6.84 -14.18 3.85
C THR A 35 -6.63 -13.10 4.92
N LEU A 36 -7.27 -13.24 6.09
CA LEU A 36 -6.94 -12.49 7.28
C LEU A 36 -6.07 -13.28 8.26
N ARG A 37 -5.75 -14.54 7.94
CA ARG A 37 -4.79 -15.33 8.73
C ARG A 37 -3.40 -14.75 8.58
N CYS A 38 -2.68 -14.61 9.69
CA CYS A 38 -1.30 -14.13 9.71
C CYS A 38 -0.53 -14.84 10.81
N ASN A 39 0.72 -15.14 10.57
CA ASN A 39 1.64 -15.67 11.57
C ASN A 39 2.33 -14.58 12.40
N GLU A 40 1.97 -13.32 12.16
CA GLU A 40 2.41 -12.14 12.93
C GLU A 40 1.23 -11.42 13.57
N ARG A 41 1.51 -10.58 14.58
CA ARG A 41 0.51 -9.78 15.31
C ARG A 41 0.97 -8.34 15.43
N CYS A 42 1.39 -7.75 14.31
CA CYS A 42 1.98 -6.41 14.24
C CYS A 42 1.13 -5.34 14.92
N LEU A 43 1.75 -4.45 15.68
CA LEU A 43 1.10 -3.35 16.38
C LEU A 43 0.42 -2.36 15.44
N HIS A 44 0.95 -2.23 14.22
CA HIS A 44 0.47 -1.27 13.20
C HIS A 44 -0.50 -1.86 12.17
N CYS A 45 -0.92 -3.12 12.31
CA CYS A 45 -1.67 -3.78 11.24
C CYS A 45 -3.00 -3.08 10.93
N GLY A 46 -3.10 -2.48 9.75
CA GLY A 46 -4.29 -1.76 9.28
C GLY A 46 -5.52 -2.65 9.14
N SER A 47 -5.35 -3.89 8.66
CA SER A 47 -6.43 -4.89 8.53
C SER A 47 -6.71 -5.67 9.82
N SER A 48 -5.97 -5.40 10.92
CA SER A 48 -6.09 -6.14 12.19
C SER A 48 -6.03 -7.66 12.02
N CYS A 49 -5.22 -8.13 11.08
CA CYS A 49 -5.04 -9.55 10.74
C CYS A 49 -4.58 -10.40 11.92
N GLY A 50 -4.90 -11.69 11.89
CA GLY A 50 -4.50 -12.65 12.90
C GLY A 50 -5.60 -13.67 13.24
N ASP A 51 -6.12 -13.64 14.47
CA ASP A 51 -7.09 -14.62 14.97
C ASP A 51 -8.54 -14.25 14.66
N VAL A 52 -8.79 -13.34 13.74
CA VAL A 52 -10.14 -12.93 13.37
C VAL A 52 -10.78 -14.05 12.55
N PRO A 53 -11.93 -14.61 12.97
CA PRO A 53 -12.71 -15.49 12.13
C PRO A 53 -13.07 -14.74 10.85
N SER A 54 -12.76 -15.31 9.70
CA SER A 54 -13.11 -14.71 8.41
C SER A 54 -13.87 -15.72 7.58
N ASP A 55 -14.91 -15.26 6.90
CA ASP A 55 -15.58 -16.01 5.86
C ASP A 55 -14.72 -15.91 4.59
N GLU A 56 -13.62 -16.67 4.55
CA GLU A 56 -12.71 -16.67 3.42
C GLU A 56 -13.38 -17.32 2.20
N MET A 57 -13.29 -16.65 1.06
CA MET A 57 -13.72 -17.26 -0.21
C MET A 57 -12.90 -18.50 -0.53
N THR A 58 -13.58 -19.49 -1.14
CA THR A 58 -12.94 -20.75 -1.57
C THR A 58 -12.04 -20.54 -2.79
N THR A 59 -11.24 -21.54 -3.12
CA THR A 59 -10.42 -21.56 -4.34
C THR A 59 -11.27 -21.36 -5.58
N GLU A 60 -12.40 -22.08 -5.68
CA GLU A 60 -13.31 -22.01 -6.83
C GLU A 60 -13.94 -20.61 -6.96
N GLN A 61 -14.27 -19.97 -5.84
CA GLN A 61 -14.79 -18.61 -5.85
C GLN A 61 -13.74 -17.60 -6.35
N TRP A 62 -12.50 -17.68 -5.87
CA TRP A 62 -11.42 -16.82 -6.35
C TRP A 62 -11.12 -17.05 -7.84
N CYS A 63 -11.02 -18.31 -8.29
CA CYS A 63 -10.82 -18.62 -9.71
C CYS A 63 -11.98 -18.08 -10.58
N GLY A 64 -13.22 -18.27 -10.15
CA GLY A 64 -14.38 -17.75 -10.87
C GLY A 64 -14.40 -16.21 -10.95
N ILE A 65 -13.94 -15.51 -9.91
CA ILE A 65 -13.79 -14.04 -9.92
C ILE A 65 -12.69 -13.62 -10.90
N ILE A 66 -11.58 -14.34 -10.93
CA ILE A 66 -10.46 -14.06 -11.86
C ILE A 66 -10.92 -14.25 -13.31
N ASP A 67 -11.71 -15.30 -13.61
CA ASP A 67 -12.33 -15.51 -14.92
C ASP A 67 -13.24 -14.34 -15.30
N GLN A 68 -14.13 -13.92 -14.39
CA GLN A 68 -15.03 -12.79 -14.61
C GLN A 68 -14.25 -11.48 -14.87
N LEU A 69 -13.20 -11.21 -14.09
CA LEU A 69 -12.36 -10.02 -14.27
C LEU A 69 -11.67 -10.00 -15.64
N LYS A 70 -11.23 -11.17 -16.14
CA LYS A 70 -10.66 -11.27 -17.49
C LYS A 70 -11.68 -10.93 -18.56
N GLU A 71 -12.90 -11.43 -18.44
CA GLU A 71 -13.98 -11.15 -19.39
C GLU A 71 -14.38 -9.66 -19.37
N ASP A 72 -14.50 -9.08 -18.18
CA ASP A 72 -15.02 -7.74 -17.97
C ASP A 72 -13.98 -6.63 -18.26
N LEU A 73 -12.72 -6.83 -17.87
CA LEU A 73 -11.66 -5.81 -17.86
C LEU A 73 -10.49 -6.15 -18.79
N GLY A 74 -10.35 -7.42 -19.19
CA GLY A 74 -9.12 -7.90 -19.81
C GLY A 74 -7.96 -7.99 -18.82
N THR A 75 -6.76 -8.27 -19.30
CA THR A 75 -5.56 -8.41 -18.46
C THR A 75 -4.52 -7.31 -18.71
N GLU A 76 -4.69 -6.53 -19.78
CA GLU A 76 -3.75 -5.49 -20.16
C GLU A 76 -3.90 -4.23 -19.28
N GLY A 77 -2.77 -3.72 -18.81
CA GLY A 77 -2.73 -2.46 -18.06
C GLY A 77 -3.19 -2.56 -16.59
N SER A 78 -3.61 -3.74 -16.13
CA SER A 78 -3.99 -3.99 -14.74
C SER A 78 -3.01 -4.94 -14.04
N MET A 79 -2.89 -4.80 -12.74
CA MET A 79 -2.07 -5.63 -11.87
C MET A 79 -2.91 -6.13 -10.69
N LEU A 80 -2.88 -7.43 -10.44
CA LEU A 80 -3.43 -8.00 -9.22
C LEU A 80 -2.41 -7.82 -8.10
N CYS A 81 -2.82 -7.11 -7.05
CA CYS A 81 -1.98 -6.81 -5.88
C CYS A 81 -2.42 -7.73 -4.73
N ILE A 82 -1.65 -8.77 -4.48
CA ILE A 82 -2.01 -9.79 -3.50
C ILE A 82 -1.56 -9.37 -2.11
N THR A 83 -2.51 -9.43 -1.18
CA THR A 83 -2.30 -9.06 0.22
C THR A 83 -3.25 -9.83 1.15
N GLY A 84 -3.35 -9.37 2.38
CA GLY A 84 -4.22 -9.95 3.41
C GLY A 84 -3.54 -9.89 4.76
N GLY A 85 -3.57 -11.00 5.51
CA GLY A 85 -2.62 -11.26 6.59
C GLY A 85 -1.27 -11.65 5.99
N GLU A 86 -1.00 -12.93 5.97
CA GLU A 86 0.13 -13.49 5.20
C GLU A 86 -0.44 -14.42 4.10
N PRO A 87 -0.36 -14.02 2.82
CA PRO A 87 -0.97 -14.77 1.73
C PRO A 87 -0.46 -16.22 1.62
N LEU A 88 0.81 -16.47 1.93
CA LEU A 88 1.44 -17.79 1.88
C LEU A 88 0.93 -18.78 2.95
N LEU A 89 0.08 -18.34 3.88
CA LEU A 89 -0.63 -19.22 4.79
C LEU A 89 -1.83 -19.94 4.15
N ARG A 90 -2.28 -19.49 2.98
CA ARG A 90 -3.29 -20.22 2.21
C ARG A 90 -2.64 -21.43 1.54
N THR A 91 -3.21 -22.60 1.77
CA THR A 91 -2.71 -23.86 1.17
C THR A 91 -2.95 -23.93 -0.33
N ASP A 92 -3.97 -23.22 -0.81
CA ASP A 92 -4.39 -23.12 -2.21
C ASP A 92 -3.84 -21.87 -2.92
N PHE A 93 -2.92 -21.12 -2.28
CA PHE A 93 -2.35 -19.88 -2.84
C PHE A 93 -1.81 -20.07 -4.26
N PHE A 94 -0.98 -21.09 -4.47
CA PHE A 94 -0.36 -21.33 -5.78
C PHE A 94 -1.35 -21.82 -6.84
N GLU A 95 -2.46 -22.44 -6.44
CA GLU A 95 -3.54 -22.82 -7.35
C GLU A 95 -4.27 -21.57 -7.86
N ILE A 96 -4.68 -20.67 -6.96
CA ILE A 96 -5.33 -19.40 -7.31
C ILE A 96 -4.42 -18.52 -8.20
N MET A 97 -3.16 -18.35 -7.81
CA MET A 97 -2.24 -17.48 -8.55
C MET A 97 -1.74 -18.11 -9.85
N GLY A 98 -1.64 -19.44 -9.91
CA GLY A 98 -1.40 -20.19 -11.13
C GLY A 98 -2.50 -19.96 -12.15
N HIS A 99 -3.77 -20.04 -11.73
CA HIS A 99 -4.92 -19.73 -12.58
C HIS A 99 -4.87 -18.29 -13.12
N ALA A 100 -4.58 -17.29 -12.27
CA ALA A 100 -4.42 -15.90 -12.71
C ALA A 100 -3.31 -15.73 -13.76
N ASN A 101 -2.18 -16.41 -13.56
CA ASN A 101 -1.05 -16.38 -14.49
C ASN A 101 -1.37 -17.04 -15.82
N GLU A 102 -2.06 -18.19 -15.84
CA GLU A 102 -2.51 -18.90 -17.05
C GLU A 102 -3.46 -18.03 -17.88
N LEU A 103 -4.28 -17.21 -17.22
CA LEU A 103 -5.17 -16.25 -17.89
C LEU A 103 -4.44 -14.99 -18.38
N GLY A 104 -3.18 -14.80 -18.03
CA GLY A 104 -2.33 -13.71 -18.48
C GLY A 104 -2.33 -12.46 -17.60
N PHE A 105 -2.83 -12.55 -16.36
CA PHE A 105 -2.73 -11.43 -15.42
C PHE A 105 -1.30 -11.22 -14.92
N ASN A 106 -0.88 -9.96 -14.84
CA ASN A 106 0.28 -9.58 -14.05
C ASN A 106 -0.11 -9.52 -12.57
N TRP A 107 0.75 -10.01 -11.70
CA TRP A 107 0.49 -9.97 -10.27
C TRP A 107 1.74 -9.74 -9.42
N GLY A 108 1.56 -9.19 -8.26
CA GLY A 108 2.58 -9.00 -7.25
C GLY A 108 2.02 -9.16 -5.84
N MET A 109 2.89 -9.25 -4.84
CA MET A 109 2.48 -9.59 -3.48
C MET A 109 3.18 -8.71 -2.44
N THR A 110 2.47 -8.44 -1.34
CA THR A 110 3.07 -7.97 -0.08
C THR A 110 3.10 -9.14 0.91
N SER A 111 4.25 -9.37 1.54
CA SER A 111 4.47 -10.47 2.48
C SER A 111 5.35 -10.02 3.65
N ASN A 112 5.23 -10.68 4.79
CA ASN A 112 6.19 -10.54 5.89
C ASN A 112 7.51 -11.28 5.62
N GLY A 113 7.57 -12.08 4.57
CA GLY A 113 8.78 -12.78 4.12
C GLY A 113 9.17 -14.02 4.92
N THR A 114 8.55 -14.26 6.07
CA THR A 114 8.99 -15.30 7.01
C THR A 114 8.82 -16.73 6.50
N LEU A 115 7.99 -16.93 5.48
CA LEU A 115 7.72 -18.22 4.85
C LEU A 115 8.45 -18.41 3.52
N ILE A 116 9.23 -17.42 3.08
CA ILE A 116 9.89 -17.44 1.76
C ILE A 116 11.22 -18.17 1.84
N THR A 117 11.18 -19.50 1.78
CA THR A 117 12.36 -20.34 1.52
C THR A 117 12.80 -20.20 0.07
N GLU A 118 13.97 -20.70 -0.28
CA GLU A 118 14.44 -20.72 -1.68
C GLU A 118 13.47 -21.49 -2.59
N GLU A 119 12.90 -22.59 -2.11
CA GLU A 119 11.88 -23.37 -2.83
C GLU A 119 10.59 -22.56 -3.05
N VAL A 120 10.14 -21.81 -2.04
CA VAL A 120 8.95 -20.94 -2.14
C VAL A 120 9.24 -19.79 -3.11
N ALA A 121 10.40 -19.16 -3.04
CA ALA A 121 10.81 -18.10 -3.98
C ALA A 121 10.82 -18.62 -5.43
N GLN A 122 11.30 -19.84 -5.66
CA GLN A 122 11.26 -20.50 -6.96
C GLN A 122 9.82 -20.70 -7.45
N LYS A 123 8.94 -21.23 -6.59
CA LYS A 123 7.51 -21.41 -6.92
C LYS A 123 6.81 -20.10 -7.25
N LEU A 124 7.09 -19.03 -6.50
CA LEU A 124 6.54 -17.69 -6.76
C LEU A 124 6.94 -17.17 -8.15
N ARG A 125 8.21 -17.32 -8.52
CA ARG A 125 8.71 -16.96 -9.86
C ARG A 125 8.04 -17.80 -10.95
N ASP A 126 8.00 -19.11 -10.76
CA ASP A 126 7.47 -20.05 -11.76
C ASP A 126 5.94 -19.88 -11.92
N CYS A 127 5.25 -19.40 -10.88
CA CYS A 127 3.84 -19.01 -10.90
C CYS A 127 3.59 -17.61 -11.50
N GLY A 128 4.64 -16.96 -12.05
CA GLY A 128 4.53 -15.71 -12.81
C GLY A 128 4.49 -14.43 -11.99
N MET A 129 4.82 -14.46 -10.69
CA MET A 129 4.91 -13.25 -9.87
C MET A 129 5.88 -12.24 -10.47
N LYS A 130 5.42 -10.97 -10.60
CA LYS A 130 6.24 -9.88 -11.17
C LYS A 130 6.94 -9.07 -10.09
N THR A 131 6.22 -8.70 -9.04
CA THR A 131 6.77 -7.82 -8.00
C THR A 131 6.46 -8.35 -6.61
N ILE A 132 7.35 -8.07 -5.67
CA ILE A 132 7.13 -8.41 -4.26
C ILE A 132 7.64 -7.30 -3.35
N SER A 133 6.89 -7.04 -2.28
CA SER A 133 7.28 -6.15 -1.20
C SER A 133 7.39 -6.94 0.10
N ILE A 134 8.59 -6.96 0.68
CA ILE A 134 8.85 -7.63 1.97
C ILE A 134 8.95 -6.60 3.08
N SER A 135 8.30 -6.88 4.18
CA SER A 135 8.23 -5.99 5.33
C SER A 135 9.40 -6.19 6.29
N LEU A 136 10.20 -5.13 6.53
CA LEU A 136 11.26 -5.10 7.55
C LEU A 136 11.20 -3.75 8.28
N ASP A 137 10.82 -3.73 9.55
CA ASP A 137 10.50 -2.51 10.31
C ASP A 137 11.55 -2.19 11.38
N GLY A 138 12.77 -1.94 10.97
CA GLY A 138 13.91 -1.65 11.84
C GLY A 138 14.87 -2.82 12.00
N MET A 139 15.72 -2.76 13.02
CA MET A 139 16.65 -3.85 13.37
C MET A 139 15.92 -4.97 14.11
N GLN A 140 16.59 -6.09 14.31
CA GLN A 140 15.99 -7.35 14.78
C GLN A 140 15.12 -7.17 16.04
N GLU A 141 15.65 -6.55 17.07
CA GLU A 141 14.94 -6.41 18.34
C GLU A 141 13.66 -5.58 18.18
N THR A 142 13.76 -4.44 17.50
CA THR A 142 12.66 -3.53 17.26
C THR A 142 11.62 -4.15 16.33
N HIS A 143 12.05 -4.77 15.23
CA HIS A 143 11.17 -5.47 14.30
C HIS A 143 10.37 -6.59 14.98
N ASP A 144 11.07 -7.48 15.70
CA ASP A 144 10.45 -8.64 16.35
C ASP A 144 9.44 -8.21 17.42
N ALA A 145 9.76 -7.15 18.18
CA ALA A 145 8.84 -6.55 19.15
C ALA A 145 7.63 -5.90 18.49
N PHE A 146 7.85 -5.11 17.43
CA PHE A 146 6.81 -4.38 16.69
C PHE A 146 5.85 -5.33 15.96
N ARG A 147 6.38 -6.45 15.42
CA ARG A 147 5.57 -7.49 14.75
C ARG A 147 5.14 -8.62 15.68
N ARG A 148 5.57 -8.58 16.96
CA ARG A 148 5.27 -9.58 17.98
C ARG A 148 5.64 -11.01 17.54
N THR A 149 6.78 -11.14 16.86
CA THR A 149 7.19 -12.39 16.23
C THR A 149 8.70 -12.62 16.42
N PRO A 150 9.11 -13.28 17.50
CA PRO A 150 10.54 -13.60 17.73
C PRO A 150 11.18 -14.32 16.54
N GLY A 151 12.33 -13.81 16.09
CA GLY A 151 13.05 -14.27 14.92
C GLY A 151 12.35 -13.97 13.59
N GLY A 152 11.35 -13.09 13.59
CA GLY A 152 10.65 -12.60 12.39
C GLY A 152 11.59 -11.88 11.44
N TRP A 153 12.43 -11.01 12.00
CA TRP A 153 13.41 -10.24 11.24
C TRP A 153 14.41 -11.12 10.47
N GLU A 154 15.01 -12.11 11.12
CA GLU A 154 15.96 -13.01 10.45
C GLU A 154 15.32 -13.78 9.31
N ARG A 155 14.11 -14.32 9.54
CA ARG A 155 13.37 -15.07 8.51
C ARG A 155 12.94 -14.16 7.36
N GLY A 156 12.43 -12.95 7.65
CA GLY A 156 12.05 -11.95 6.63
C GLY A 156 13.24 -11.52 5.77
N LEU A 157 14.38 -11.18 6.41
CA LEU A 157 15.62 -10.84 5.72
C LEU A 157 16.15 -12.01 4.87
N GLN A 158 16.06 -13.25 5.40
CA GLN A 158 16.44 -14.44 4.63
C GLN A 158 15.49 -14.62 3.42
N GLY A 159 14.19 -14.32 3.58
CA GLY A 159 13.24 -14.32 2.48
C GLY A 159 13.61 -13.34 1.36
N VAL A 160 14.04 -12.12 1.70
CA VAL A 160 14.57 -11.15 0.72
C VAL A 160 15.78 -11.73 -0.02
N LYS A 161 16.75 -12.28 0.71
CA LYS A 161 17.95 -12.90 0.12
C LYS A 161 17.61 -14.07 -0.81
N ASN A 162 16.64 -14.89 -0.44
CA ASN A 162 16.19 -16.02 -1.26
C ASN A 162 15.55 -15.53 -2.58
N LEU A 163 14.74 -14.46 -2.54
CA LEU A 163 14.14 -13.85 -3.74
C LEU A 163 15.20 -13.29 -4.68
N VAL A 164 16.17 -12.54 -4.14
CA VAL A 164 17.30 -12.00 -4.92
C VAL A 164 18.12 -13.12 -5.53
N LYS A 165 18.44 -14.17 -4.77
CA LYS A 165 19.19 -15.34 -5.24
C LYS A 165 18.48 -16.07 -6.40
N VAL A 166 17.16 -16.26 -6.29
CA VAL A 166 16.35 -16.92 -7.32
C VAL A 166 16.20 -16.05 -8.55
N GLY A 167 16.02 -14.74 -8.37
CA GLY A 167 15.89 -13.77 -9.45
C GLY A 167 14.68 -13.98 -10.37
N GLY A 168 14.61 -13.19 -11.45
CA GLY A 168 13.54 -13.29 -12.45
C GLY A 168 12.28 -12.50 -12.12
N PHE A 169 12.29 -11.72 -11.04
CA PHE A 169 11.23 -10.77 -10.70
C PHE A 169 11.49 -9.41 -11.36
N GLN A 170 10.45 -8.66 -11.64
CA GLN A 170 10.57 -7.28 -12.16
C GLN A 170 10.96 -6.29 -11.07
N SER A 171 10.52 -6.55 -9.82
CA SER A 171 10.91 -5.73 -8.68
C SER A 171 10.82 -6.51 -7.37
N ILE A 172 11.90 -6.45 -6.60
CA ILE A 172 12.00 -6.89 -5.21
C ILE A 172 12.16 -5.63 -4.36
N GLN A 173 11.15 -5.34 -3.54
CA GLN A 173 11.12 -4.17 -2.70
C GLN A 173 11.14 -4.58 -1.23
N VAL A 174 11.83 -3.82 -0.40
CA VAL A 174 11.64 -3.85 1.06
C VAL A 174 10.77 -2.66 1.46
N THR A 175 9.80 -2.89 2.35
CA THR A 175 8.97 -1.83 2.93
C THR A 175 9.17 -1.75 4.43
N THR A 176 9.40 -0.55 4.94
CA THR A 176 9.56 -0.24 6.36
C THR A 176 8.47 0.72 6.82
N VAL A 177 7.69 0.33 7.81
CA VAL A 177 6.80 1.22 8.54
C VAL A 177 7.59 1.93 9.62
N VAL A 178 7.75 3.25 9.47
CA VAL A 178 8.50 4.08 10.43
C VAL A 178 7.59 4.56 11.55
N THR A 179 8.10 4.44 12.75
CA THR A 179 7.50 4.87 14.01
C THR A 179 8.45 5.78 14.76
N HIS A 180 7.95 6.43 15.82
CA HIS A 180 8.80 7.20 16.73
C HIS A 180 9.95 6.38 17.33
N GLN A 181 9.78 5.06 17.48
CA GLN A 181 10.78 4.19 18.08
C GLN A 181 11.87 3.76 17.09
N ASN A 182 11.51 3.42 15.84
CA ASN A 182 12.48 2.86 14.88
C ASN A 182 13.10 3.88 13.91
N ILE A 183 12.66 5.13 13.93
CA ILE A 183 13.22 6.17 13.05
C ILE A 183 14.73 6.34 13.23
N VAL A 184 15.24 6.10 14.41
CA VAL A 184 16.67 6.18 14.74
C VAL A 184 17.50 5.01 14.18
N GLU A 185 16.86 3.96 13.71
CA GLU A 185 17.49 2.75 13.17
C GLU A 185 17.60 2.76 11.63
N LEU A 186 17.09 3.82 10.95
CA LEU A 186 17.03 3.85 9.47
C LEU A 186 18.41 3.70 8.82
N ASP A 187 19.46 4.30 9.36
CA ASP A 187 20.82 4.13 8.80
C ASP A 187 21.35 2.71 9.03
N ALA A 188 21.10 2.12 10.19
CA ALA A 188 21.51 0.73 10.47
C ALA A 188 20.79 -0.26 9.55
N LEU A 189 19.48 -0.07 9.31
CA LEU A 189 18.72 -0.89 8.38
C LEU A 189 19.18 -0.68 6.94
N PHE A 190 19.46 0.58 6.55
CA PHE A 190 20.01 0.87 5.23
C PHE A 190 21.34 0.15 5.00
N ASP A 191 22.23 0.13 5.99
CA ASP A 191 23.51 -0.57 5.91
C ASP A 191 23.35 -2.07 5.70
N VAL A 192 22.29 -2.69 6.24
CA VAL A 192 21.95 -4.10 5.96
C VAL A 192 21.42 -4.28 4.54
N LEU A 193 20.58 -3.36 4.07
CA LEU A 193 19.89 -3.50 2.78
C LEU A 193 20.76 -3.15 1.57
N LYS A 194 21.70 -2.21 1.69
CA LYS A 194 22.55 -1.74 0.59
C LYS A 194 23.43 -2.84 -0.02
N ASP A 195 23.73 -3.90 0.75
CA ASP A 195 24.54 -5.04 0.30
C ASP A 195 23.67 -6.15 -0.33
N ILE A 196 22.36 -5.94 -0.39
CA ILE A 196 21.38 -6.85 -1.02
C ILE A 196 20.87 -6.18 -2.28
N ASP A 197 20.90 -6.89 -3.39
CA ASP A 197 20.47 -6.39 -4.70
C ASP A 197 18.93 -6.29 -4.80
N ILE A 198 18.36 -5.38 -4.00
CA ILE A 198 16.93 -5.02 -4.05
C ILE A 198 16.72 -3.82 -4.96
N ASP A 199 15.57 -3.78 -5.65
CA ASP A 199 15.25 -2.69 -6.57
C ASP A 199 14.88 -1.39 -5.87
N SER A 200 14.26 -1.48 -4.68
CA SER A 200 13.88 -0.29 -3.91
C SER A 200 13.65 -0.57 -2.42
N TRP A 201 13.94 0.43 -1.61
CA TRP A 201 13.53 0.50 -0.21
C TRP A 201 12.43 1.56 -0.06
N ARG A 202 11.21 1.08 0.19
CA ARG A 202 10.03 1.91 0.41
C ARG A 202 9.86 2.19 1.90
N VAL A 203 9.89 3.45 2.26
CA VAL A 203 9.74 3.91 3.63
C VAL A 203 8.37 4.58 3.76
N ILE A 204 7.58 4.17 4.74
CA ILE A 204 6.25 4.69 5.00
C ILE A 204 6.11 5.06 6.47
N ASN A 205 5.29 6.07 6.80
CA ASN A 205 4.94 6.34 8.18
C ASN A 205 3.81 5.40 8.64
N MET A 206 3.72 5.18 9.93
CA MET A 206 2.58 4.53 10.55
C MET A 206 1.39 5.50 10.60
N ASP A 207 0.27 5.11 9.99
CA ASP A 207 -1.00 5.82 10.09
C ASP A 207 -1.89 5.21 11.17
N PRO A 208 -2.74 5.99 11.86
CA PRO A 208 -3.60 5.52 12.95
C PRO A 208 -4.83 4.76 12.41
N ILE A 209 -4.60 3.62 11.76
CA ILE A 209 -5.63 2.72 11.20
C ILE A 209 -5.50 1.31 11.79
N GLY A 210 -6.60 0.56 11.88
CA GLY A 210 -6.61 -0.76 12.48
C GLY A 210 -6.03 -0.75 13.90
N ARG A 211 -5.14 -1.72 14.20
CA ARG A 211 -4.47 -1.81 15.51
C ARG A 211 -3.57 -0.62 15.83
N ALA A 212 -3.07 0.10 14.83
CA ALA A 212 -2.28 1.30 15.07
C ALA A 212 -3.02 2.36 15.92
N LYS A 213 -4.35 2.40 15.89
CA LYS A 213 -5.18 3.27 16.75
C LYS A 213 -4.99 3.02 18.26
N GLU A 214 -4.59 1.80 18.63
CA GLU A 214 -4.35 1.38 20.01
C GLU A 214 -2.94 1.75 20.49
N HIS A 215 -2.08 2.25 19.59
CA HIS A 215 -0.66 2.53 19.83
C HIS A 215 -0.25 3.94 19.39
N PRO A 216 -0.92 5.01 19.92
CA PRO A 216 -0.60 6.38 19.56
C PRO A 216 0.84 6.81 19.91
N GLU A 217 1.47 6.13 20.88
CA GLU A 217 2.87 6.33 21.28
C GLU A 217 3.89 5.98 20.20
N LEU A 218 3.47 5.22 19.19
CA LEU A 218 4.30 4.82 18.06
C LEU A 218 4.22 5.82 16.89
N LEU A 219 3.21 6.68 16.87
CA LEU A 219 3.04 7.66 15.79
C LEU A 219 4.21 8.66 15.77
N LEU A 220 4.55 9.10 14.57
CA LEU A 220 5.61 10.09 14.39
C LEU A 220 5.21 11.46 14.95
N THR A 221 6.14 12.11 15.62
CA THR A 221 6.03 13.53 15.99
C THR A 221 6.30 14.43 14.78
N LYS A 222 6.08 15.75 14.93
CA LYS A 222 6.43 16.74 13.89
C LYS A 222 7.93 16.69 13.54
N GLU A 223 8.78 16.55 14.52
CA GLU A 223 10.22 16.47 14.38
C GLU A 223 10.64 15.17 13.66
N ASP A 224 9.98 14.07 13.99
CA ASP A 224 10.22 12.78 13.31
C ASP A 224 9.84 12.85 11.83
N TYR A 225 8.71 13.46 11.46
CA TYR A 225 8.34 13.64 10.06
C TYR A 225 9.38 14.46 9.28
N LYS A 226 9.87 15.56 9.86
CA LYS A 226 10.93 16.36 9.24
C LYS A 226 12.21 15.54 9.07
N THR A 227 12.62 14.82 10.11
CA THR A 227 13.78 13.93 10.09
C THR A 227 13.64 12.86 9.01
N LEU A 228 12.48 12.21 8.93
CA LEU A 228 12.19 11.16 7.94
C LEU A 228 12.29 11.69 6.51
N PHE A 229 11.64 12.82 6.21
CA PHE A 229 11.64 13.34 4.84
C PHE A 229 13.00 13.88 4.43
N GLU A 230 13.75 14.52 5.33
CA GLU A 230 15.12 14.93 5.04
C GLU A 230 16.05 13.71 4.86
N TYR A 231 15.87 12.66 5.65
CA TYR A 231 16.60 11.40 5.48
C TYR A 231 16.38 10.82 4.07
N ILE A 232 15.13 10.64 3.68
CA ILE A 232 14.78 10.07 2.35
C ILE A 232 15.31 11.00 1.23
N ARG A 233 15.14 12.32 1.35
CA ARG A 233 15.65 13.30 0.38
C ARG A 233 17.16 13.14 0.20
N ASN A 234 17.92 13.07 1.29
CA ASN A 234 19.38 12.96 1.25
C ASN A 234 19.84 11.63 0.63
N LYS A 235 19.21 10.50 0.96
CA LYS A 235 19.50 9.21 0.33
C LYS A 235 19.23 9.26 -1.19
N ARG A 236 18.13 9.87 -1.61
CA ARG A 236 17.81 10.04 -3.05
C ARG A 236 18.77 10.96 -3.78
N ILE A 237 19.24 12.03 -3.16
CA ILE A 237 20.29 12.90 -3.74
C ILE A 237 21.59 12.12 -3.91
N ALA A 238 21.90 11.20 -3.00
CA ALA A 238 23.05 10.30 -3.12
C ALA A 238 22.87 9.21 -4.19
N GLY A 239 21.68 9.07 -4.80
CA GLY A 239 21.39 8.08 -5.82
C GLY A 239 20.93 6.73 -5.28
N GLU A 240 20.60 6.66 -3.97
CA GLU A 240 20.14 5.44 -3.34
C GLU A 240 18.68 5.12 -3.70
N PRO A 241 18.31 3.84 -3.80
CA PRO A 241 16.98 3.40 -4.23
C PRO A 241 15.94 3.50 -3.09
N VAL A 242 15.89 4.64 -2.42
CA VAL A 242 14.97 4.90 -1.29
C VAL A 242 13.83 5.79 -1.73
N CYS A 243 12.59 5.47 -1.34
CA CYS A 243 11.45 6.31 -1.64
C CYS A 243 10.41 6.32 -0.52
N TYR A 244 9.72 7.46 -0.37
CA TYR A 244 8.54 7.53 0.47
C TYR A 244 7.34 6.92 -0.23
N GLY A 245 6.65 6.00 0.43
CA GLY A 245 5.64 5.13 -0.20
C GLY A 245 4.19 5.37 0.20
N CYS A 246 3.90 6.30 1.13
CA CYS A 246 2.52 6.59 1.52
C CYS A 246 1.82 7.54 0.55
N SER A 247 0.48 7.45 0.53
CA SER A 247 -0.38 8.34 -0.26
C SER A 247 -0.77 9.57 0.55
N HIS A 248 0.20 10.46 0.82
CA HIS A 248 -0.02 11.75 1.49
C HIS A 248 0.46 12.90 0.62
N TYR A 249 -0.25 14.02 0.68
CA TYR A 249 0.23 15.27 0.10
C TYR A 249 1.22 15.96 1.04
N LEU A 250 2.47 16.06 0.63
CA LEU A 250 3.57 16.54 1.46
C LEU A 250 3.90 18.02 1.24
N GLY A 251 3.05 18.77 0.52
CA GLY A 251 3.34 20.14 0.10
C GLY A 251 4.36 20.20 -1.05
N MET A 252 4.40 21.36 -1.71
CA MET A 252 5.22 21.57 -2.91
C MET A 252 6.73 21.37 -2.66
N GLU A 253 7.17 21.48 -1.42
CA GLU A 253 8.58 21.33 -1.08
C GLU A 253 9.04 19.87 -1.23
N TYR A 254 8.31 18.93 -0.64
CA TYR A 254 8.71 17.50 -0.61
C TYR A 254 8.19 16.69 -1.80
N GLU A 255 7.14 17.15 -2.48
CA GLU A 255 6.66 16.46 -3.69
C GLU A 255 7.78 16.30 -4.73
N ARG A 256 7.99 15.07 -5.22
CA ARG A 256 9.08 14.67 -6.13
C ARG A 256 10.49 14.71 -5.52
N GLU A 257 10.66 15.15 -4.29
CA GLU A 257 11.97 15.09 -3.62
C GLU A 257 12.18 13.75 -2.91
N VAL A 258 11.10 13.23 -2.28
CA VAL A 258 11.13 11.98 -1.50
C VAL A 258 10.56 10.77 -2.25
N ARG A 259 9.98 10.98 -3.44
CA ARG A 259 9.40 9.94 -4.30
C ARG A 259 9.41 10.38 -5.78
N ASP A 260 9.17 9.42 -6.72
CA ASP A 260 9.22 9.69 -8.16
C ASP A 260 7.90 10.14 -8.77
N TRP A 261 6.86 10.29 -7.97
CA TRP A 261 5.53 10.74 -8.38
C TRP A 261 5.04 11.90 -7.54
N TYR A 262 3.98 12.54 -7.97
CA TYR A 262 3.24 13.51 -7.20
C TYR A 262 2.06 12.83 -6.50
N PHE A 263 1.59 13.42 -5.41
CA PHE A 263 0.44 12.91 -4.68
C PHE A 263 -0.80 12.78 -5.56
N LEU A 264 -1.42 11.62 -5.49
CA LEU A 264 -2.75 11.32 -6.00
C LEU A 264 -3.31 10.15 -5.17
N CYS A 265 -4.37 10.38 -4.41
CA CYS A 265 -5.12 9.28 -3.85
C CYS A 265 -5.83 8.54 -4.98
N THR A 266 -5.50 7.27 -5.17
CA THR A 266 -5.94 6.46 -6.30
C THR A 266 -7.19 5.64 -6.01
N ALA A 267 -7.62 5.62 -4.74
CA ALA A 267 -8.79 4.89 -4.27
C ALA A 267 -10.05 5.30 -5.06
N GLY A 268 -10.69 4.35 -5.71
CA GLY A 268 -11.88 4.58 -6.53
C GLY A 268 -11.67 5.28 -7.87
N LEU A 269 -10.41 5.64 -8.21
CA LEU A 269 -10.04 6.26 -9.49
C LEU A 269 -9.36 5.25 -10.42
N TYR A 270 -8.34 4.54 -9.94
CA TYR A 270 -7.72 3.41 -10.61
C TYR A 270 -7.27 2.29 -9.67
N THR A 271 -7.67 2.37 -8.42
CA THR A 271 -7.46 1.31 -7.42
C THR A 271 -8.79 0.89 -6.83
N ALA A 272 -9.00 -0.41 -6.75
CA ALA A 272 -10.08 -1.05 -6.02
C ALA A 272 -9.57 -2.29 -5.30
N SER A 273 -10.39 -2.85 -4.42
CA SER A 273 -10.04 -4.01 -3.61
C SER A 273 -11.20 -4.97 -3.50
N ILE A 274 -10.89 -6.27 -3.52
CA ILE A 274 -11.79 -7.35 -3.17
C ILE A 274 -11.30 -7.92 -1.85
N MET A 275 -12.17 -7.85 -0.85
CA MET A 275 -11.90 -8.32 0.51
C MET A 275 -12.05 -9.84 0.61
N VAL A 276 -11.59 -10.39 1.68
CA VAL A 276 -11.55 -11.83 1.96
C VAL A 276 -12.89 -12.56 1.82
N ASN A 277 -14.00 -11.85 2.07
CA ASN A 277 -15.39 -12.34 1.99
C ASN A 277 -16.10 -11.95 0.68
N GLY A 278 -15.36 -11.38 -0.28
CA GLY A 278 -15.92 -10.93 -1.56
C GLY A 278 -16.42 -9.49 -1.58
N ASP A 279 -16.41 -8.77 -0.47
CA ASP A 279 -16.82 -7.36 -0.44
C ASP A 279 -15.87 -6.50 -1.29
N ILE A 280 -16.46 -5.51 -1.98
CA ILE A 280 -15.73 -4.60 -2.87
C ILE A 280 -15.61 -3.24 -2.20
N THR A 281 -14.37 -2.73 -2.10
CA THR A 281 -14.07 -1.39 -1.60
C THR A 281 -12.98 -0.73 -2.45
N ALA A 282 -12.67 0.54 -2.20
CA ALA A 282 -11.67 1.25 -2.99
C ALA A 282 -10.22 0.97 -2.53
N CYS A 283 -9.99 0.80 -1.24
CA CYS A 283 -8.67 0.54 -0.67
C CYS A 283 -8.82 -0.21 0.66
N LEU A 284 -7.95 -1.18 0.91
CA LEU A 284 -7.98 -1.99 2.15
C LEU A 284 -7.55 -1.21 3.40
N ASP A 285 -6.87 -0.09 3.22
CA ASP A 285 -6.47 0.80 4.32
C ASP A 285 -7.60 1.74 4.76
N ILE A 286 -8.69 1.85 3.99
CA ILE A 286 -9.89 2.59 4.40
C ILE A 286 -10.60 1.81 5.50
N GLU A 287 -11.07 2.52 6.53
CA GLU A 287 -11.80 1.91 7.63
C GLU A 287 -12.97 1.05 7.14
N ARG A 288 -13.12 -0.15 7.71
CA ARG A 288 -14.17 -1.10 7.32
C ARG A 288 -15.52 -0.66 7.88
N ARG A 289 -16.19 0.23 7.15
CA ARG A 289 -17.54 0.71 7.45
C ARG A 289 -18.52 0.26 6.36
N PRO A 290 -19.80 0.00 6.69
CA PRO A 290 -20.80 -0.43 5.71
C PRO A 290 -20.91 0.50 4.50
N GLU A 291 -20.79 1.83 4.70
CA GLU A 291 -20.87 2.82 3.63
C GLU A 291 -19.71 2.76 2.62
N PHE A 292 -18.59 2.14 2.98
CA PHE A 292 -17.43 1.95 2.10
C PHE A 292 -17.43 0.62 1.37
N ILE A 293 -18.37 -0.27 1.68
CA ILE A 293 -18.60 -1.50 0.91
C ILE A 293 -19.57 -1.18 -0.22
N GLN A 294 -19.11 -1.31 -1.45
CA GLN A 294 -19.85 -0.89 -2.64
C GLN A 294 -20.63 -2.03 -3.30
N GLY A 295 -20.33 -3.26 -2.97
CA GLY A 295 -20.97 -4.47 -3.47
C GLY A 295 -20.21 -5.71 -3.01
N ASN A 296 -20.57 -6.86 -3.54
CA ASN A 296 -19.89 -8.13 -3.24
C ASN A 296 -19.80 -8.98 -4.51
N VAL A 297 -18.58 -9.42 -4.87
CA VAL A 297 -18.29 -10.17 -6.11
C VAL A 297 -18.99 -11.53 -6.21
N LEU A 298 -19.49 -12.08 -5.10
CA LEU A 298 -20.27 -13.31 -5.10
C LEU A 298 -21.72 -13.09 -5.57
N ASN A 299 -22.19 -11.85 -5.61
CA ASN A 299 -23.57 -11.51 -5.94
C ASN A 299 -23.70 -10.57 -7.15
N GLU A 300 -22.62 -9.86 -7.50
CA GLU A 300 -22.62 -8.80 -8.52
C GLU A 300 -21.34 -8.85 -9.34
N HIS A 301 -21.41 -8.47 -10.61
CA HIS A 301 -20.21 -8.28 -11.43
C HIS A 301 -19.38 -7.11 -10.91
N PHE A 302 -18.08 -7.34 -10.76
CA PHE A 302 -17.14 -6.30 -10.31
C PHE A 302 -17.22 -5.02 -11.16
N LYS A 303 -17.30 -5.17 -12.49
CA LYS A 303 -17.41 -4.06 -13.43
C LYS A 303 -18.62 -3.19 -13.17
N ASP A 304 -19.78 -3.79 -12.94
CA ASP A 304 -21.03 -3.05 -12.69
C ASP A 304 -20.93 -2.24 -11.40
N VAL A 305 -20.32 -2.81 -10.36
CA VAL A 305 -20.07 -2.11 -9.09
C VAL A 305 -19.09 -0.97 -9.29
N TRP A 306 -17.96 -1.20 -9.98
CA TRP A 306 -16.93 -0.21 -10.25
C TRP A 306 -17.45 0.99 -11.03
N GLU A 307 -18.22 0.77 -12.08
CA GLU A 307 -18.76 1.82 -12.94
C GLU A 307 -19.87 2.63 -12.25
N ASN A 308 -20.74 1.97 -11.46
CA ASN A 308 -21.99 2.55 -11.02
C ASN A 308 -22.07 2.91 -9.53
N LYS A 309 -21.17 2.39 -8.65
CA LYS A 309 -21.34 2.54 -7.20
C LYS A 309 -20.20 3.27 -6.48
N PHE A 310 -19.09 3.56 -7.14
CA PHE A 310 -17.88 4.13 -6.53
C PHE A 310 -17.88 5.65 -6.31
N GLN A 311 -19.01 6.33 -6.45
CA GLN A 311 -19.09 7.80 -6.38
C GLN A 311 -18.63 8.36 -5.03
N ILE A 312 -18.80 7.61 -3.95
CA ILE A 312 -18.33 8.03 -2.61
C ILE A 312 -16.82 8.28 -2.59
N PHE A 313 -16.04 7.50 -3.34
CA PHE A 313 -14.58 7.61 -3.42
C PHE A 313 -14.08 8.60 -4.49
N ARG A 314 -14.99 9.23 -5.25
CA ARG A 314 -14.67 10.19 -6.32
C ARG A 314 -14.92 11.62 -5.89
N LYS A 315 -15.29 11.84 -4.63
CA LYS A 315 -15.50 13.17 -4.05
C LYS A 315 -14.18 13.89 -3.78
N ASP A 316 -14.27 15.19 -3.63
CA ASP A 316 -13.18 16.04 -3.13
C ASP A 316 -13.40 16.26 -1.63
N LEU A 317 -12.63 15.56 -0.80
CA LEU A 317 -12.76 15.61 0.65
C LEU A 317 -12.45 17.02 1.21
N SER A 318 -11.66 17.82 0.51
CA SER A 318 -11.36 19.18 0.93
C SER A 318 -12.61 20.08 1.00
N LEU A 319 -13.68 19.72 0.29
CA LEU A 319 -14.93 20.46 0.33
C LEU A 319 -15.78 20.17 1.57
N GLU A 320 -15.49 19.08 2.28
CA GLU A 320 -16.23 18.68 3.49
C GLU A 320 -15.72 19.40 4.75
N ASN A 321 -14.54 20.05 4.68
CA ASN A 321 -13.92 20.73 5.82
C ASN A 321 -13.63 22.20 5.52
N GLU A 322 -13.99 23.11 6.44
CA GLU A 322 -13.83 24.56 6.23
C GLU A 322 -12.35 24.98 6.12
N LYS A 323 -11.46 24.42 6.95
CA LYS A 323 -10.02 24.69 6.90
C LYS A 323 -9.44 24.26 5.55
N CYS A 324 -9.84 23.07 5.07
CA CYS A 324 -9.38 22.55 3.79
C CYS A 324 -9.90 23.38 2.61
N ARG A 325 -11.19 23.77 2.59
CA ARG A 325 -11.77 24.63 1.54
C ARG A 325 -11.04 25.97 1.38
N ASN A 326 -10.58 26.54 2.48
CA ASN A 326 -9.86 27.80 2.51
C ASN A 326 -8.33 27.65 2.30
N CYS A 327 -7.83 26.43 2.16
CA CYS A 327 -6.41 26.17 1.96
C CYS A 327 -5.99 26.42 0.50
N LYS A 328 -4.92 27.17 0.29
CA LYS A 328 -4.38 27.47 -1.05
C LYS A 328 -3.92 26.20 -1.80
N GLU A 329 -3.58 25.16 -1.07
CA GLU A 329 -3.10 23.90 -1.63
C GLU A 329 -4.20 22.85 -1.80
N ALA A 330 -5.46 23.15 -1.40
CA ALA A 330 -6.60 22.23 -1.54
C ALA A 330 -6.75 21.66 -2.96
N LYS A 331 -6.50 22.48 -3.98
CA LYS A 331 -6.52 22.10 -5.40
C LYS A 331 -5.52 21.00 -5.79
N TYR A 332 -4.55 20.69 -4.94
CA TYR A 332 -3.58 19.61 -5.12
C TYR A 332 -3.76 18.49 -4.08
N CYS A 333 -4.06 18.87 -2.84
CA CYS A 333 -4.23 17.96 -1.70
C CYS A 333 -5.58 17.24 -1.73
N HIS A 334 -6.68 17.93 -2.09
CA HIS A 334 -8.06 17.41 -2.10
C HIS A 334 -8.54 16.79 -0.78
N GLY A 335 -7.96 17.21 0.35
CA GLY A 335 -8.26 16.66 1.66
C GLY A 335 -7.37 15.49 2.08
N ASP A 336 -6.30 15.20 1.31
CA ASP A 336 -5.38 14.07 1.47
C ASP A 336 -5.99 12.72 1.04
N ALA A 337 -5.49 11.60 1.56
CA ALA A 337 -5.97 10.28 1.18
C ALA A 337 -7.23 9.87 1.94
N TYR A 338 -8.06 9.04 1.31
CA TYR A 338 -9.28 8.53 1.95
C TYR A 338 -9.02 7.75 3.24
N HIS A 339 -7.95 6.95 3.31
CA HIS A 339 -7.64 6.13 4.49
C HIS A 339 -7.16 6.94 5.70
N THR A 340 -6.75 8.18 5.49
CA THR A 340 -6.32 9.11 6.55
C THR A 340 -7.32 10.23 6.82
N TRP A 341 -8.53 10.11 6.28
CA TRP A 341 -9.61 11.03 6.56
C TRP A 341 -10.44 10.55 7.75
N ASP A 342 -10.63 11.41 8.73
CA ASP A 342 -11.56 11.17 9.82
C ASP A 342 -12.99 11.52 9.36
N PHE A 343 -13.74 10.50 9.01
CA PHE A 343 -15.12 10.65 8.50
C PHE A 343 -16.13 11.04 9.57
N ASP A 344 -15.81 10.85 10.84
CA ASP A 344 -16.69 11.25 11.93
C ASP A 344 -16.60 12.76 12.21
N ASN A 345 -15.40 13.33 12.05
CA ASN A 345 -15.13 14.74 12.28
C ASN A 345 -14.95 15.54 10.96
N ASN A 346 -15.00 14.88 9.81
CA ASN A 346 -14.80 15.48 8.49
C ASN A 346 -13.49 16.30 8.40
N CYS A 347 -12.37 15.70 8.75
CA CYS A 347 -11.06 16.34 8.67
C CYS A 347 -9.94 15.33 8.39
N PRO A 348 -8.80 15.75 7.82
CA PRO A 348 -7.65 14.86 7.73
C PRO A 348 -7.11 14.54 9.14
N GLN A 349 -6.79 13.27 9.41
CA GLN A 349 -6.17 12.85 10.67
C GLN A 349 -4.80 13.50 10.87
N VAL A 350 -4.05 13.69 9.79
CA VAL A 350 -2.78 14.42 9.76
C VAL A 350 -2.82 15.40 8.61
N CYS A 351 -2.59 16.67 8.88
CA CYS A 351 -2.38 17.69 7.85
C CYS A 351 -0.89 17.95 7.71
N PHE A 352 -0.26 17.43 6.68
CA PHE A 352 1.19 17.58 6.50
C PHE A 352 1.65 19.02 6.32
N LYS A 353 0.78 19.92 5.86
CA LYS A 353 1.08 21.35 5.86
C LYS A 353 1.34 21.86 7.27
N ASP A 354 0.47 21.53 8.24
CA ASP A 354 0.62 21.94 9.63
C ASP A 354 1.81 21.25 10.32
N VAL A 355 2.12 20.02 9.89
CA VAL A 355 3.23 19.25 10.46
C VAL A 355 4.58 19.73 9.97
N LEU A 356 4.69 20.07 8.69
CA LEU A 356 6.00 20.35 8.06
C LEU A 356 6.32 21.85 8.00
N PHE A 357 5.34 22.74 7.94
CA PHE A 357 5.54 24.14 7.58
C PHE A 357 5.02 25.15 8.64
N ASP A 358 4.23 24.72 9.60
CA ASP A 358 3.80 25.53 10.74
C ASP A 358 4.55 25.09 12.02
#